data_5c708d2712b10ffc9acbd2324606c776
#
_entry.id   5c708d2712b10ffc9acbd2324606c776
#
_cell.length_a   1.000
_cell.length_b   1.000
_cell.length_c   1.000
_cell.angle_alpha   90.00
_cell.angle_beta   90.00
_cell.angle_gamma   90.00
#
_symmetry.space_group_name_H-M   'P 1'
#
loop_
_entity.id
_entity.type
_entity.pdbx_description
1 polymer ?
#
loop_
_entity_poly.entity_id
_entity_poly.type
_entity_poly.pdbx_seq_one_letter_code
_entity_poly.pdbx_strand_id
1 'polypeptide(L)'
;MSEPDTILKVEVLDRPVWHSLGGPQKVLDVGHGEVRRLDPAYGPFAASLPGQEHSLAEHLAGAEIWLVEPEAVAAPSGLHVLKVAPLLQMIADGPIEPYDDPEIIQLGETDAAEMAELALATEPGPWAAQTWRYGQFYGIRINGRLAAMAGERMRPAANLAEVSGVCTWPEFRGRGLAARLIRKVMAGMAARGEVPYLHSYASNASAIRLYESLGFRARRPMVATLLGPA
;
A
#
# COMPACT_ATOMS: atom_id res chain seq x y z
N MET A 1 4.37 -24.73 14.01
CA MET A 1 3.33 -23.69 13.98
C MET A 1 2.11 -24.31 13.32
N SER A 2 0.99 -24.41 14.03
CA SER A 2 -0.20 -25.14 13.59
C SER A 2 -0.99 -24.35 12.53
N GLU A 3 -1.58 -25.06 11.53
CA GLU A 3 -2.37 -24.53 10.41
C GLU A 3 -3.39 -23.41 10.76
N PRO A 4 -4.08 -23.42 11.91
CA PRO A 4 -5.07 -22.38 12.23
C PRO A 4 -4.48 -20.98 12.33
N ASP A 5 -3.24 -20.85 12.82
CA ASP A 5 -2.59 -19.55 13.02
C ASP A 5 -2.14 -18.90 11.68
N THR A 6 -1.92 -19.72 10.66
CA THR A 6 -1.59 -19.27 9.30
C THR A 6 -2.84 -18.84 8.53
N ILE A 7 -3.97 -19.53 8.71
CA ILE A 7 -5.25 -19.21 8.04
C ILE A 7 -5.81 -17.88 8.55
N LEU A 8 -5.88 -17.67 9.87
CA LEU A 8 -6.36 -16.42 10.48
C LEU A 8 -5.54 -15.18 10.03
N LYS A 9 -4.24 -15.36 9.77
CA LYS A 9 -3.35 -14.27 9.31
C LYS A 9 -3.58 -13.85 7.86
N VAL A 10 -4.16 -14.72 7.04
CA VAL A 10 -4.42 -14.42 5.62
C VAL A 10 -5.77 -13.72 5.44
N GLU A 11 -6.74 -13.99 6.30
CA GLU A 11 -8.08 -13.36 6.26
C GLU A 11 -8.04 -11.85 6.55
N VAL A 12 -7.10 -11.36 7.38
CA VAL A 12 -6.93 -9.93 7.64
C VAL A 12 -6.54 -9.15 6.37
N LEU A 13 -5.97 -9.84 5.37
CA LEU A 13 -5.64 -9.26 4.07
C LEU A 13 -6.90 -8.99 3.20
N ASP A 14 -8.05 -9.53 3.54
CA ASP A 14 -9.29 -9.25 2.83
C ASP A 14 -9.80 -7.84 3.12
N ARG A 15 -9.43 -7.29 4.28
CA ARG A 15 -9.78 -5.92 4.68
C ARG A 15 -8.57 -5.20 5.27
N PRO A 16 -7.54 -4.93 4.43
CA PRO A 16 -6.23 -4.48 4.91
C PRO A 16 -6.29 -3.12 5.62
N VAL A 17 -7.13 -2.19 5.16
CA VAL A 17 -7.31 -0.88 5.79
C VAL A 17 -7.93 -1.03 7.18
N TRP A 18 -9.02 -1.81 7.28
CA TRP A 18 -9.73 -2.05 8.55
C TRP A 18 -8.81 -2.64 9.61
N HIS A 19 -8.08 -3.69 9.24
CA HIS A 19 -7.20 -4.39 10.19
C HIS A 19 -5.94 -3.61 10.53
N SER A 20 -5.37 -2.85 9.58
CA SER A 20 -4.23 -1.97 9.86
C SER A 20 -4.59 -0.90 10.90
N LEU A 21 -5.69 -0.19 10.68
CA LEU A 21 -6.13 0.91 11.55
C LEU A 21 -6.77 0.42 12.85
N GLY A 22 -7.31 -0.81 12.88
CA GLY A 22 -7.77 -1.44 14.11
C GLY A 22 -6.67 -2.13 14.93
N GLY A 23 -5.47 -2.27 14.37
CA GLY A 23 -4.36 -3.06 14.91
C GLY A 23 -3.02 -2.31 14.94
N PRO A 24 -2.00 -2.77 14.20
CA PRO A 24 -0.63 -2.25 14.32
C PRO A 24 -0.49 -0.74 14.03
N GLN A 25 -1.36 -0.18 13.20
CA GLN A 25 -1.34 1.24 12.82
C GLN A 25 -2.48 2.05 13.45
N LYS A 26 -3.05 1.57 14.57
CA LYS A 26 -4.15 2.24 15.27
C LYS A 26 -3.87 3.71 15.62
N VAL A 27 -2.62 4.06 15.85
CA VAL A 27 -2.21 5.45 16.13
C VAL A 27 -2.49 6.41 14.96
N LEU A 28 -2.67 5.89 13.75
CA LEU A 28 -3.00 6.65 12.55
C LEU A 28 -4.51 6.69 12.27
N ASP A 29 -5.33 6.02 13.09
CA ASP A 29 -6.78 6.00 12.93
C ASP A 29 -7.40 7.25 13.57
N VAL A 30 -8.00 8.08 12.72
CA VAL A 30 -8.79 9.26 13.14
C VAL A 30 -10.31 9.02 12.95
N GLY A 31 -10.69 7.80 12.57
CA GLY A 31 -12.08 7.38 12.51
C GLY A 31 -12.68 7.16 13.89
N HIS A 32 -13.98 7.04 13.94
CA HIS A 32 -14.73 6.72 15.17
C HIS A 32 -15.94 5.84 14.86
N GLY A 33 -16.49 5.19 15.89
CA GLY A 33 -17.67 4.31 15.76
C GLY A 33 -17.37 3.12 14.84
N GLU A 34 -18.12 3.04 13.76
CA GLU A 34 -18.12 1.94 12.80
C GLU A 34 -17.21 2.18 11.60
N VAL A 35 -16.46 3.27 11.61
CA VAL A 35 -15.54 3.68 10.55
C VAL A 35 -14.13 3.79 11.10
N ARG A 36 -13.19 3.23 10.35
CA ARG A 36 -11.77 3.48 10.45
C ARG A 36 -11.36 4.43 9.34
N ARG A 37 -10.68 5.49 9.68
CA ARG A 37 -10.14 6.45 8.73
C ARG A 37 -8.68 6.72 9.01
N LEU A 38 -7.86 6.53 8.01
CA LEU A 38 -6.48 6.96 8.08
C LEU A 38 -6.41 8.48 8.21
N ASP A 39 -5.50 8.97 9.06
CA ASP A 39 -5.17 10.39 9.08
C ASP A 39 -4.87 10.88 7.64
N PRO A 40 -5.61 11.89 7.14
CA PRO A 40 -5.46 12.37 5.76
C PRO A 40 -4.04 12.84 5.43
N ALA A 41 -3.24 13.19 6.42
CA ALA A 41 -1.83 13.52 6.20
C ALA A 41 -1.01 12.33 5.67
N TYR A 42 -1.43 11.10 5.97
CA TYR A 42 -0.78 9.87 5.50
C TYR A 42 -1.40 9.31 4.22
N GLY A 43 -2.69 9.55 3.99
CA GLY A 43 -3.39 9.11 2.78
C GLY A 43 -4.91 9.06 2.93
N PRO A 44 -5.63 8.95 1.82
CA PRO A 44 -7.08 9.03 1.80
C PRO A 44 -7.76 7.67 1.97
N PHE A 45 -7.32 6.83 2.89
CA PHE A 45 -7.91 5.50 3.07
C PHE A 45 -8.91 5.46 4.22
N ALA A 46 -10.01 4.71 4.01
CA ALA A 46 -10.98 4.41 5.04
C ALA A 46 -11.53 2.98 4.89
N ALA A 47 -12.23 2.51 5.91
CA ALA A 47 -13.02 1.28 5.90
C ALA A 47 -14.16 1.42 6.92
N SER A 48 -15.29 0.74 6.69
CA SER A 48 -16.43 0.66 7.63
C SER A 48 -16.65 -0.76 8.11
N LEU A 49 -17.39 -0.97 9.16
CA LEU A 49 -17.95 -2.29 9.44
C LEU A 49 -18.87 -2.73 8.28
N PRO A 50 -18.93 -4.04 7.97
CA PRO A 50 -19.84 -4.55 6.95
C PRO A 50 -21.29 -4.15 7.23
N GLY A 51 -21.97 -3.59 6.22
CA GLY A 51 -23.35 -3.10 6.34
C GLY A 51 -23.49 -1.72 6.99
N GLN A 52 -22.39 -1.08 7.38
CA GLN A 52 -22.37 0.24 8.00
C GLN A 52 -21.71 1.30 7.09
N GLU A 53 -21.73 1.06 5.78
CA GLU A 53 -21.11 1.96 4.80
C GLU A 53 -21.73 3.35 4.80
N HIS A 54 -22.97 3.48 5.27
CA HIS A 54 -23.67 4.78 5.40
C HIS A 54 -22.93 5.74 6.36
N SER A 55 -22.22 5.22 7.35
CA SER A 55 -21.43 6.03 8.29
C SER A 55 -20.18 6.66 7.66
N LEU A 56 -19.77 6.24 6.46
CA LEU A 56 -18.62 6.83 5.77
C LEU A 56 -18.84 8.31 5.44
N ALA A 57 -20.07 8.71 5.13
CA ALA A 57 -20.38 10.08 4.74
C ALA A 57 -19.99 11.12 5.81
N GLU A 58 -20.16 10.79 7.09
CA GLU A 58 -19.82 11.65 8.22
C GLU A 58 -18.31 11.86 8.37
N HIS A 59 -17.51 10.92 7.82
CA HIS A 59 -16.05 10.90 7.94
C HIS A 59 -15.32 11.54 6.76
N LEU A 60 -16.00 11.88 5.66
CA LEU A 60 -15.32 12.47 4.49
C LEU A 60 -14.84 13.89 4.74
N ALA A 61 -15.58 14.69 5.50
CA ALA A 61 -15.27 16.11 5.71
C ALA A 61 -15.00 16.87 4.40
N GLY A 62 -15.73 16.51 3.31
CA GLY A 62 -15.56 17.09 1.98
C GLY A 62 -14.39 16.54 1.15
N ALA A 63 -13.63 15.57 1.64
CA ALA A 63 -12.53 14.94 0.94
C ALA A 63 -12.92 13.61 0.29
N GLU A 64 -12.12 13.16 -0.66
CA GLU A 64 -12.23 11.83 -1.25
C GLU A 64 -11.61 10.76 -0.34
N ILE A 65 -12.16 9.52 -0.38
CA ILE A 65 -11.61 8.37 0.33
C ILE A 65 -11.52 7.13 -0.57
N TRP A 66 -10.44 6.39 -0.41
CA TRP A 66 -10.26 5.08 -1.00
C TRP A 66 -10.63 3.97 -0.02
N LEU A 67 -11.44 3.04 -0.48
CA LEU A 67 -11.74 1.78 0.18
C LEU A 67 -11.03 0.66 -0.60
N VAL A 68 -10.41 -0.29 0.11
CA VAL A 68 -9.77 -1.48 -0.48
C VAL A 68 -10.42 -2.71 0.12
N GLU A 69 -11.34 -3.30 -0.63
CA GLU A 69 -12.22 -4.39 -0.17
C GLU A 69 -12.24 -5.53 -1.22
N PRO A 70 -12.74 -6.72 -0.88
CA PRO A 70 -12.88 -7.83 -1.85
C PRO A 70 -13.80 -7.51 -3.02
N GLU A 71 -14.79 -6.65 -2.80
CA GLU A 71 -15.77 -6.23 -3.80
C GLU A 71 -15.91 -4.71 -3.83
N ALA A 72 -16.47 -4.18 -4.91
CA ALA A 72 -16.73 -2.75 -5.01
C ALA A 72 -17.78 -2.32 -3.98
N VAL A 73 -17.50 -1.23 -3.30
CA VAL A 73 -18.44 -0.64 -2.33
C VAL A 73 -19.40 0.29 -3.06
N ALA A 74 -20.70 0.07 -2.90
CA ALA A 74 -21.72 0.99 -3.40
C ALA A 74 -21.67 2.31 -2.62
N ALA A 75 -21.87 3.43 -3.31
CA ALA A 75 -21.91 4.72 -2.63
C ALA A 75 -23.14 4.82 -1.72
N PRO A 76 -22.95 5.07 -0.42
CA PRO A 76 -24.06 5.36 0.48
C PRO A 76 -24.64 6.76 0.17
N SER A 77 -25.81 7.06 0.77
CA SER A 77 -26.47 8.37 0.62
C SER A 77 -25.50 9.50 0.98
N GLY A 78 -25.48 10.55 0.14
CA GLY A 78 -24.57 11.69 0.29
C GLY A 78 -23.18 11.50 -0.30
N LEU A 79 -22.90 10.35 -0.92
CA LEU A 79 -21.62 10.09 -1.60
C LEU A 79 -21.83 9.63 -3.04
N HIS A 80 -20.81 9.81 -3.86
CA HIS A 80 -20.70 9.26 -5.21
C HIS A 80 -19.49 8.35 -5.36
N VAL A 81 -19.64 7.28 -6.17
CA VAL A 81 -18.50 6.50 -6.65
C VAL A 81 -17.82 7.30 -7.77
N LEU A 82 -16.60 7.77 -7.51
CA LEU A 82 -15.80 8.51 -8.46
C LEU A 82 -14.95 7.58 -9.34
N LYS A 83 -14.48 6.46 -8.75
CA LYS A 83 -13.65 5.47 -9.46
C LYS A 83 -13.80 4.09 -8.84
N VAL A 84 -13.79 3.07 -9.69
CA VAL A 84 -13.63 1.67 -9.31
C VAL A 84 -12.42 1.11 -10.03
N ALA A 85 -11.48 0.56 -9.30
CA ALA A 85 -10.24 0.03 -9.85
C ALA A 85 -10.04 -1.42 -9.40
N PRO A 86 -10.12 -2.40 -10.34
CA PRO A 86 -9.76 -3.79 -10.06
C PRO A 86 -8.27 -3.91 -9.69
N LEU A 87 -8.01 -4.59 -8.58
CA LEU A 87 -6.68 -4.87 -8.07
C LEU A 87 -6.42 -6.39 -8.04
N LEU A 88 -5.15 -6.75 -8.13
CA LEU A 88 -4.66 -8.07 -7.76
C LEU A 88 -3.86 -7.92 -6.47
N GLN A 89 -4.28 -8.60 -5.41
CA GLN A 89 -3.50 -8.73 -4.20
C GLN A 89 -2.53 -9.90 -4.37
N MET A 90 -1.27 -9.64 -4.05
CA MET A 90 -0.20 -10.64 -4.13
C MET A 90 0.52 -10.73 -2.79
N ILE A 91 1.05 -11.91 -2.47
CA ILE A 91 1.77 -12.18 -1.23
C ILE A 91 3.08 -12.90 -1.55
N ALA A 92 4.14 -12.57 -0.84
CA ALA A 92 5.41 -13.28 -0.98
C ALA A 92 5.28 -14.73 -0.52
N ASP A 93 5.82 -15.66 -1.31
CA ASP A 93 5.78 -17.10 -1.08
C ASP A 93 7.22 -17.65 -1.09
N GLY A 94 7.59 -18.31 -0.01
CA GLY A 94 8.93 -18.85 0.18
C GLY A 94 9.89 -17.93 0.96
N PRO A 95 11.14 -18.37 1.12
CA PRO A 95 12.15 -17.63 1.86
C PRO A 95 12.55 -16.35 1.12
N ILE A 96 12.79 -15.30 1.90
CA ILE A 96 13.30 -14.03 1.39
C ILE A 96 14.74 -13.89 1.87
N GLU A 97 15.66 -13.90 0.91
CA GLU A 97 17.08 -13.77 1.21
C GLU A 97 17.44 -12.34 1.65
N PRO A 98 18.41 -12.18 2.54
CA PRO A 98 18.99 -10.87 2.82
C PRO A 98 19.47 -10.20 1.53
N TYR A 99 19.22 -8.92 1.41
CA TYR A 99 19.60 -8.16 0.22
C TYR A 99 20.28 -6.86 0.61
N ASP A 100 21.48 -6.68 0.14
CA ASP A 100 22.23 -5.45 0.29
C ASP A 100 22.69 -4.93 -1.08
N ASP A 101 22.62 -3.61 -1.25
CA ASP A 101 22.94 -2.92 -2.49
C ASP A 101 23.45 -1.52 -2.13
N PRO A 102 24.74 -1.21 -2.36
CA PRO A 102 25.35 0.03 -1.92
C PRO A 102 24.81 1.29 -2.62
N GLU A 103 24.09 1.15 -3.74
CA GLU A 103 23.45 2.29 -4.41
C GLU A 103 22.08 2.62 -3.84
N ILE A 104 21.54 1.75 -2.97
CA ILE A 104 20.22 1.98 -2.34
C ILE A 104 20.43 2.75 -1.05
N ILE A 105 19.79 3.91 -0.97
CA ILE A 105 19.76 4.74 0.23
C ILE A 105 18.41 4.64 0.93
N GLN A 106 18.40 4.75 2.24
CA GLN A 106 17.16 4.96 2.98
C GLN A 106 16.73 6.42 2.82
N LEU A 107 15.45 6.60 2.47
CA LEU A 107 14.85 7.92 2.30
C LEU A 107 14.18 8.37 3.60
N GLY A 108 14.19 9.68 3.83
CA GLY A 108 13.64 10.28 5.04
C GLY A 108 13.04 11.67 4.80
N GLU A 109 12.95 12.44 5.87
CA GLU A 109 12.30 13.76 5.83
C GLU A 109 12.94 14.74 4.83
N THR A 110 14.26 14.68 4.69
CA THR A 110 15.01 15.53 3.74
C THR A 110 14.72 15.19 2.27
N ASP A 111 14.21 13.97 2.01
CA ASP A 111 13.88 13.50 0.67
C ASP A 111 12.37 13.63 0.35
N ALA A 112 11.55 14.04 1.33
CA ALA A 112 10.08 14.00 1.24
C ALA A 112 9.54 14.79 0.02
N ALA A 113 10.15 15.91 -0.33
CA ALA A 113 9.75 16.71 -1.48
C ALA A 113 9.98 15.97 -2.81
N GLU A 114 11.16 15.37 -3.00
CA GLU A 114 11.47 14.58 -4.20
C GLU A 114 10.64 13.29 -4.29
N MET A 115 10.36 12.66 -3.13
CA MET A 115 9.46 11.50 -3.06
C MET A 115 8.05 11.86 -3.51
N ALA A 116 7.53 12.99 -3.06
CA ALA A 116 6.22 13.49 -3.46
C ALA A 116 6.19 13.84 -4.96
N GLU A 117 7.21 14.53 -5.48
CA GLU A 117 7.33 14.83 -6.91
C GLU A 117 7.30 13.56 -7.77
N LEU A 118 8.11 12.56 -7.41
CA LEU A 118 8.17 11.29 -8.12
C LEU A 118 6.84 10.53 -8.04
N ALA A 119 6.21 10.48 -6.86
CA ALA A 119 4.92 9.80 -6.67
C ALA A 119 3.79 10.48 -7.46
N LEU A 120 3.68 11.81 -7.42
CA LEU A 120 2.66 12.54 -8.14
C LEU A 120 2.81 12.42 -9.66
N ALA A 121 4.05 12.37 -10.16
CA ALA A 121 4.32 12.24 -11.59
C ALA A 121 4.10 10.82 -12.12
N THR A 122 4.18 9.78 -11.28
CA THR A 122 4.13 8.38 -11.72
C THR A 122 2.91 7.62 -11.21
N GLU A 123 2.13 8.21 -10.29
CA GLU A 123 0.88 7.70 -9.75
C GLU A 123 0.92 6.22 -9.29
N PRO A 124 1.85 5.84 -8.40
CA PRO A 124 1.94 4.46 -7.87
C PRO A 124 0.77 4.09 -6.96
N GLY A 125 -0.08 5.04 -6.65
CA GLY A 125 -1.20 5.01 -5.73
C GLY A 125 -1.34 6.35 -5.00
N PRO A 126 -2.32 6.51 -4.09
CA PRO A 126 -2.50 7.74 -3.33
C PRO A 126 -1.24 8.14 -2.55
N TRP A 127 -0.87 9.41 -2.63
CA TRP A 127 0.26 10.00 -1.92
C TRP A 127 -0.17 11.27 -1.19
N ALA A 128 0.21 11.41 0.06
CA ALA A 128 -0.06 12.57 0.91
C ALA A 128 1.22 13.07 1.59
N ALA A 129 1.15 14.18 2.31
CA ALA A 129 2.33 14.85 2.88
C ALA A 129 3.18 13.97 3.81
N GLN A 130 2.56 13.03 4.51
CA GLN A 130 3.22 12.15 5.48
C GLN A 130 3.28 10.68 5.00
N THR A 131 2.95 10.39 3.73
CA THR A 131 2.96 9.00 3.21
C THR A 131 4.32 8.33 3.41
N TRP A 132 5.41 9.08 3.28
CA TRP A 132 6.77 8.61 3.49
C TRP A 132 7.05 8.11 4.94
N ARG A 133 6.19 8.45 5.92
CA ARG A 133 6.28 8.03 7.32
C ARG A 133 5.52 6.75 7.64
N TYR A 134 4.87 6.12 6.68
CA TYR A 134 4.19 4.84 6.91
C TYR A 134 5.10 3.71 7.37
N GLY A 135 6.32 3.70 6.85
CA GLY A 135 7.33 2.72 7.12
C GLY A 135 8.65 3.13 6.49
N GLN A 136 9.48 2.14 6.16
CA GLN A 136 10.77 2.42 5.53
C GLN A 136 10.59 2.63 4.03
N PHE A 137 11.17 3.70 3.52
CA PHE A 137 11.30 3.98 2.10
C PHE A 137 12.75 3.96 1.68
N TYR A 138 13.00 3.43 0.51
CA TYR A 138 14.33 3.35 -0.11
C TYR A 138 14.32 3.92 -1.50
N GLY A 139 15.44 4.49 -1.92
CA GLY A 139 15.60 5.09 -3.23
C GLY A 139 16.94 4.82 -3.86
N ILE A 140 16.99 5.03 -5.17
CA ILE A 140 18.24 5.06 -5.97
C ILE A 140 18.31 6.41 -6.63
N ARG A 141 19.49 7.07 -6.50
CA ARG A 141 19.78 8.34 -7.16
C ARG A 141 20.63 8.12 -8.41
N ILE A 142 20.29 8.83 -9.46
CA ILE A 142 21.09 8.88 -10.69
C ILE A 142 21.38 10.34 -11.00
N ASN A 143 22.64 10.70 -11.11
CA ASN A 143 23.10 12.08 -11.30
C ASN A 143 22.51 13.05 -10.25
N GLY A 144 22.44 12.61 -9.00
CA GLY A 144 21.91 13.39 -7.86
C GLY A 144 20.39 13.43 -7.73
N ARG A 145 19.61 13.05 -8.74
CA ARG A 145 18.14 13.02 -8.74
C ARG A 145 17.62 11.67 -8.25
N LEU A 146 16.58 11.66 -7.44
CA LEU A 146 15.84 10.44 -7.06
C LEU A 146 15.21 9.81 -8.29
N ALA A 147 15.82 8.71 -8.79
CA ALA A 147 15.42 8.04 -10.03
C ALA A 147 14.27 7.05 -9.83
N ALA A 148 14.25 6.37 -8.69
CA ALA A 148 13.25 5.40 -8.32
C ALA A 148 13.15 5.30 -6.80
N MET A 149 11.98 4.88 -6.29
CA MET A 149 11.76 4.56 -4.89
C MET A 149 10.83 3.36 -4.72
N ALA A 150 10.87 2.75 -3.55
CA ALA A 150 9.88 1.80 -3.04
C ALA A 150 9.88 1.86 -1.52
N GLY A 151 8.77 1.49 -0.90
CA GLY A 151 8.66 1.49 0.56
C GLY A 151 7.51 0.66 1.07
N GLU A 152 7.07 0.99 2.26
CA GLU A 152 6.07 0.25 3.02
C GLU A 152 4.81 1.09 3.22
N ARG A 153 3.65 0.42 3.41
CA ARG A 153 2.39 1.11 3.68
C ARG A 153 1.62 0.44 4.81
N MET A 154 0.68 -0.43 4.52
CA MET A 154 -0.25 -0.98 5.51
C MET A 154 0.29 -2.22 6.21
N ARG A 155 -0.06 -2.34 7.51
CA ARG A 155 0.25 -3.50 8.34
C ARG A 155 -1.04 -4.04 8.96
N PRO A 156 -1.78 -4.93 8.27
CA PRO A 156 -3.04 -5.48 8.78
C PRO A 156 -2.83 -6.46 9.94
N ALA A 157 -1.63 -6.97 10.14
CA ALA A 157 -1.20 -7.74 11.30
C ALA A 157 0.28 -7.46 11.61
N ALA A 158 0.74 -7.80 12.80
CA ALA A 158 2.11 -7.56 13.23
C ALA A 158 3.18 -8.26 12.37
N ASN A 159 2.79 -9.31 11.66
CA ASN A 159 3.68 -10.09 10.78
C ASN A 159 3.37 -9.92 9.29
N LEU A 160 2.63 -8.89 8.90
CA LEU A 160 2.29 -8.57 7.51
C LEU A 160 2.60 -7.11 7.22
N ALA A 161 3.32 -6.85 6.13
CA ALA A 161 3.61 -5.48 5.69
C ALA A 161 3.44 -5.34 4.18
N GLU A 162 2.89 -4.22 3.75
CA GLU A 162 2.61 -3.94 2.34
C GLU A 162 3.79 -3.25 1.67
N VAL A 163 4.31 -3.85 0.58
CA VAL A 163 5.20 -3.16 -0.36
C VAL A 163 4.40 -2.16 -1.17
N SER A 164 4.79 -0.90 -1.14
CA SER A 164 4.05 0.18 -1.79
C SER A 164 4.98 1.29 -2.28
N GLY A 165 4.41 2.31 -2.94
CA GLY A 165 5.16 3.46 -3.43
C GLY A 165 6.25 3.09 -4.45
N VAL A 166 6.08 1.98 -5.16
CA VAL A 166 7.04 1.52 -6.17
C VAL A 166 6.89 2.37 -7.41
N CYS A 167 7.81 3.27 -7.62
CA CYS A 167 7.81 4.14 -8.80
C CYS A 167 9.21 4.43 -9.32
N THR A 168 9.27 4.70 -10.62
CA THR A 168 10.50 5.01 -11.35
C THR A 168 10.16 6.04 -12.42
N TRP A 169 10.93 7.12 -12.50
CA TRP A 169 10.79 8.09 -13.58
C TRP A 169 10.84 7.40 -14.95
N PRO A 170 10.03 7.81 -15.93
CA PRO A 170 9.98 7.16 -17.25
C PRO A 170 11.36 6.99 -17.90
N GLU A 171 12.22 8.00 -17.83
CA GLU A 171 13.56 8.00 -18.42
C GLU A 171 14.55 7.02 -17.75
N PHE A 172 14.22 6.54 -16.55
CA PHE A 172 15.05 5.56 -15.83
C PHE A 172 14.47 4.15 -15.82
N ARG A 173 13.30 3.93 -16.46
CA ARG A 173 12.71 2.59 -16.58
C ARG A 173 13.59 1.65 -17.41
N GLY A 174 13.31 0.35 -17.28
CA GLY A 174 14.08 -0.69 -18.01
C GLY A 174 15.48 -0.99 -17.45
N ARG A 175 15.89 -0.35 -16.35
CA ARG A 175 17.21 -0.53 -15.72
C ARG A 175 17.18 -1.44 -14.49
N GLY A 176 16.08 -2.10 -14.20
CA GLY A 176 15.94 -2.99 -13.05
C GLY A 176 15.82 -2.30 -11.69
N LEU A 177 15.69 -0.97 -11.62
CA LEU A 177 15.71 -0.21 -10.36
C LEU A 177 14.58 -0.63 -9.41
N ALA A 178 13.37 -0.79 -9.93
CA ALA A 178 12.22 -1.24 -9.14
C ALA A 178 12.46 -2.62 -8.51
N ALA A 179 13.02 -3.57 -9.26
CA ALA A 179 13.32 -4.91 -8.75
C ALA A 179 14.32 -4.88 -7.59
N ARG A 180 15.36 -4.06 -7.69
CA ARG A 180 16.39 -3.87 -6.66
C ARG A 180 15.78 -3.30 -5.39
N LEU A 181 14.96 -2.24 -5.52
CA LEU A 181 14.29 -1.58 -4.41
C LEU A 181 13.28 -2.49 -3.72
N ILE A 182 12.47 -3.23 -4.48
CA ILE A 182 11.51 -4.17 -3.91
C ILE A 182 12.23 -5.26 -3.09
N ARG A 183 13.35 -5.83 -3.61
CA ARG A 183 14.17 -6.80 -2.84
C ARG A 183 14.65 -6.20 -1.52
N LYS A 184 15.10 -4.94 -1.52
CA LYS A 184 15.55 -4.26 -0.29
C LYS A 184 14.41 -4.10 0.72
N VAL A 185 13.22 -3.69 0.26
CA VAL A 185 12.02 -3.57 1.11
C VAL A 185 11.64 -4.93 1.67
N MET A 186 11.53 -5.96 0.82
CA MET A 186 11.19 -7.32 1.23
C MET A 186 12.19 -7.88 2.26
N ALA A 187 13.49 -7.71 2.04
CA ALA A 187 14.53 -8.15 2.96
C ALA A 187 14.40 -7.45 4.33
N GLY A 188 14.10 -6.16 4.34
CA GLY A 188 13.85 -5.41 5.57
C GLY A 188 12.61 -5.92 6.33
N MET A 189 11.52 -6.22 5.63
CA MET A 189 10.32 -6.82 6.21
C MET A 189 10.61 -8.21 6.78
N ALA A 190 11.27 -9.08 6.01
CA ALA A 190 11.62 -10.43 6.43
C ALA A 190 12.52 -10.44 7.67
N ALA A 191 13.47 -9.50 7.77
CA ALA A 191 14.35 -9.35 8.94
C ALA A 191 13.56 -8.99 10.22
N ARG A 192 12.37 -8.40 10.09
CA ARG A 192 11.45 -8.12 11.21
C ARG A 192 10.42 -9.24 11.44
N GLY A 193 10.50 -10.35 10.67
CA GLY A 193 9.53 -11.44 10.73
C GLY A 193 8.19 -11.14 10.04
N GLU A 194 8.15 -10.12 9.19
CA GLU A 194 6.97 -9.74 8.41
C GLU A 194 6.97 -10.44 7.05
N VAL A 195 5.80 -10.88 6.61
CA VAL A 195 5.58 -11.41 5.25
C VAL A 195 5.12 -10.26 4.36
N PRO A 196 5.86 -9.97 3.27
CA PRO A 196 5.48 -8.94 2.32
C PRO A 196 4.21 -9.31 1.54
N TYR A 197 3.33 -8.34 1.37
CA TYR A 197 2.22 -8.42 0.41
C TYR A 197 2.12 -7.10 -0.36
N LEU A 198 1.33 -7.05 -1.41
CA LEU A 198 1.11 -5.85 -2.20
C LEU A 198 -0.24 -5.87 -2.93
N HIS A 199 -0.65 -4.71 -3.42
CA HIS A 199 -1.71 -4.56 -4.41
C HIS A 199 -1.13 -3.97 -5.70
N SER A 200 -1.57 -4.51 -6.83
CA SER A 200 -1.29 -3.98 -8.16
C SER A 200 -2.60 -3.78 -8.90
N TYR A 201 -2.70 -2.75 -9.76
CA TYR A 201 -3.82 -2.71 -10.70
C TYR A 201 -3.84 -4.00 -11.52
N ALA A 202 -5.00 -4.65 -11.61
CA ALA A 202 -5.15 -5.91 -12.34
C ALA A 202 -4.77 -5.80 -13.83
N SER A 203 -4.88 -4.60 -14.40
CA SER A 203 -4.46 -4.29 -15.77
C SER A 203 -2.95 -4.10 -15.95
N ASN A 204 -2.16 -3.98 -14.87
CA ASN A 204 -0.73 -3.72 -14.95
C ASN A 204 0.08 -5.02 -15.07
N ALA A 205 -0.05 -5.69 -16.23
CA ALA A 205 0.60 -6.97 -16.48
C ALA A 205 2.15 -6.91 -16.36
N SER A 206 2.76 -5.76 -16.63
CA SER A 206 4.21 -5.62 -16.51
C SER A 206 4.67 -5.62 -15.04
N ALA A 207 3.94 -4.93 -14.17
CA ALA A 207 4.23 -4.94 -12.73
C ALA A 207 3.96 -6.31 -12.12
N ILE A 208 2.84 -6.96 -12.50
CA ILE A 208 2.50 -8.31 -12.02
C ILE A 208 3.63 -9.30 -12.34
N ARG A 209 4.10 -9.34 -13.60
CA ARG A 209 5.25 -10.20 -13.97
C ARG A 209 6.52 -9.88 -13.19
N LEU A 210 6.78 -8.60 -12.91
CA LEU A 210 7.90 -8.21 -12.07
C LEU A 210 7.75 -8.78 -10.65
N TYR A 211 6.58 -8.62 -10.03
CA TYR A 211 6.31 -9.15 -8.69
C TYR A 211 6.41 -10.68 -8.64
N GLU A 212 5.88 -11.38 -9.64
CA GLU A 212 6.02 -12.84 -9.77
C GLU A 212 7.50 -13.25 -9.84
N SER A 213 8.32 -12.54 -10.62
CA SER A 213 9.77 -12.80 -10.72
C SER A 213 10.54 -12.54 -9.41
N LEU A 214 9.94 -11.83 -8.47
CA LEU A 214 10.48 -11.53 -7.14
C LEU A 214 9.92 -12.45 -6.04
N GLY A 215 9.14 -13.47 -6.41
CA GLY A 215 8.60 -14.47 -5.48
C GLY A 215 7.23 -14.13 -4.89
N PHE A 216 6.53 -13.13 -5.43
CA PHE A 216 5.13 -12.94 -5.09
C PHE A 216 4.24 -13.87 -5.90
N ARG A 217 3.17 -14.36 -5.29
CA ARG A 217 2.11 -15.09 -5.97
C ARG A 217 0.78 -14.35 -5.84
N ALA A 218 -0.09 -14.51 -6.81
CA ALA A 218 -1.45 -14.01 -6.73
C ALA A 218 -2.17 -14.63 -5.53
N ARG A 219 -2.80 -13.79 -4.70
CA ARG A 219 -3.64 -14.24 -3.61
C ARG A 219 -5.11 -14.21 -4.01
N ARG A 220 -5.63 -13.04 -4.36
CA ARG A 220 -7.02 -12.86 -4.81
C ARG A 220 -7.23 -11.54 -5.54
N PRO A 221 -8.31 -11.43 -6.34
CA PRO A 221 -8.82 -10.13 -6.79
C PRO A 221 -9.30 -9.29 -5.60
N MET A 222 -9.09 -7.99 -5.69
CA MET A 222 -9.57 -6.97 -4.76
C MET A 222 -10.12 -5.79 -5.57
N VAL A 223 -10.80 -4.87 -4.92
CA VAL A 223 -11.32 -3.67 -5.56
C VAL A 223 -10.96 -2.45 -4.72
N ALA A 224 -10.38 -1.44 -5.37
CA ALA A 224 -10.27 -0.11 -4.80
C ALA A 224 -11.46 0.74 -5.30
N THR A 225 -12.25 1.26 -4.37
CA THR A 225 -13.38 2.16 -4.66
C THR A 225 -13.07 3.55 -4.13
N LEU A 226 -13.07 4.56 -5.00
CA LEU A 226 -12.94 5.96 -4.62
C LEU A 226 -14.34 6.55 -4.44
N LEU A 227 -14.61 7.03 -3.25
CA LEU A 227 -15.83 7.77 -2.91
C LEU A 227 -15.51 9.25 -2.71
N GLY A 228 -16.41 10.10 -3.15
CA GLY A 228 -16.36 11.53 -2.91
C GLY A 228 -17.73 12.07 -2.47
N PRO A 229 -17.80 13.33 -2.00
CA PRO A 229 -19.06 13.97 -1.63
C PRO A 229 -20.00 14.11 -2.85
N ALA A 230 -21.31 13.98 -2.59
CA ALA A 230 -22.37 14.17 -3.58
C ALA A 230 -22.57 15.65 -3.96
#